data_cc2a11120f6e12b23f695452badf2a61
#
_entry.id   cc2a11120f6e12b23f695452badf2a61
#
_cell.length_a   1.000
_cell.length_b   1.000
_cell.length_c   1.000
_cell.angle_alpha   90.00
_cell.angle_beta   90.00
_cell.angle_gamma   90.00
#
_symmetry.space_group_name_H-M   'P 1'
#
loop_
_entity.id
_entity.type
_entity.pdbx_description
1 polymer ?
#
loop_
_entity_poly.entity_id
_entity_poly.type
_entity_poly.pdbx_seq_one_letter_code
_entity_poly.pdbx_strand_id
1 'polypeptide(L)'
;MFQDDYISSFVLEFHLPFLALRNSKRAYRDNRLKQDGTPLRETIDISFLNGHLHTIGRNDEVDYLYEAEISCTLCGWDHWVWAAYMFVDTYHDSPDNRKDVQYYEDCWNGKEGNPCPVDPLTAGETILDNAIQQPREYWLKVLKVRVLQVLQEWYKVVTKVKESIGHYVSWDPFTFPFHSSILSIMASLHI
;
A
#
# COMPACT_ATOMS: atom_id res chain seq x y z
N MET A 1 50.08 0.82 -18.32
CA MET A 1 49.45 -0.04 -17.34
C MET A 1 48.09 0.62 -17.09
N PHE A 2 47.07 0.24 -17.86
CA PHE A 2 45.71 0.75 -17.70
C PHE A 2 45.13 0.01 -16.50
N GLN A 3 44.88 0.74 -15.44
CA GLN A 3 44.14 0.26 -14.31
C GLN A 3 42.70 0.06 -14.83
N ASP A 4 42.26 -1.21 -14.86
CA ASP A 4 40.86 -1.52 -15.12
C ASP A 4 40.06 -0.91 -13.95
N ASP A 5 39.57 0.31 -14.17
CA ASP A 5 38.55 0.92 -13.31
C ASP A 5 37.30 0.03 -13.42
N TYR A 6 37.16 -0.88 -12.47
CA TYR A 6 35.93 -1.66 -12.31
C TYR A 6 34.79 -0.69 -12.10
N ILE A 7 34.04 -0.46 -13.13
CA ILE A 7 32.78 0.27 -13.05
C ILE A 7 31.87 -0.59 -12.18
N SER A 8 31.80 -0.28 -10.89
CA SER A 8 30.94 -1.01 -9.98
C SER A 8 29.53 -0.47 -10.05
N SER A 9 28.72 -0.99 -10.97
CA SER A 9 27.28 -0.74 -10.96
C SER A 9 26.66 -1.37 -9.71
N PHE A 10 25.61 -0.74 -9.18
CA PHE A 10 24.84 -1.28 -8.07
C PHE A 10 23.36 -1.25 -8.36
N VAL A 11 22.62 -2.16 -7.72
CA VAL A 11 21.16 -2.21 -7.74
C VAL A 11 20.69 -2.41 -6.31
N LEU A 12 19.72 -1.61 -5.88
CA LEU A 12 18.99 -1.75 -4.63
C LEU A 12 17.51 -1.85 -4.98
N GLU A 13 16.84 -2.90 -4.51
CA GLU A 13 15.44 -3.13 -4.81
C GLU A 13 14.66 -3.62 -3.61
N PHE A 14 13.36 -3.38 -3.61
CA PHE A 14 12.42 -4.01 -2.71
C PHE A 14 11.08 -4.23 -3.41
N HIS A 15 10.35 -5.23 -2.92
CA HIS A 15 9.00 -5.56 -3.33
C HIS A 15 8.16 -5.74 -2.07
N LEU A 16 7.11 -4.96 -1.92
CA LEU A 16 6.23 -4.95 -0.76
C LEU A 16 4.82 -5.35 -1.19
N PRO A 17 4.48 -6.65 -1.17
CA PRO A 17 3.10 -7.08 -1.40
C PRO A 17 2.24 -6.73 -0.18
N PHE A 18 1.00 -6.32 -0.44
CA PHE A 18 0.04 -6.00 0.61
C PHE A 18 -1.40 -6.23 0.16
N LEU A 19 -2.32 -6.17 1.12
CA LEU A 19 -3.75 -6.21 0.88
C LEU A 19 -4.35 -4.84 1.19
N ALA A 20 -5.01 -4.22 0.20
CA ALA A 20 -5.72 -2.97 0.36
C ALA A 20 -7.20 -3.23 0.62
N LEU A 21 -7.71 -2.78 1.77
CA LEU A 21 -9.12 -2.83 2.10
C LEU A 21 -9.81 -1.58 1.56
N ARG A 22 -10.85 -1.79 0.72
CA ARG A 22 -11.68 -0.68 0.20
C ARG A 22 -13.16 -1.04 0.30
N ASN A 23 -13.96 -0.03 0.56
CA ASN A 23 -15.40 -0.10 0.51
C ASN A 23 -15.90 0.58 -0.76
N SER A 24 -16.66 -0.13 -1.59
CA SER A 24 -17.11 0.38 -2.88
C SER A 24 -18.36 -0.35 -3.38
N LYS A 25 -19.11 0.29 -4.29
CA LYS A 25 -20.33 -0.31 -4.90
C LYS A 25 -20.02 -1.46 -5.84
N ARG A 26 -18.79 -1.55 -6.35
CA ARG A 26 -18.35 -2.59 -7.27
C ARG A 26 -16.86 -2.88 -7.08
N ALA A 27 -16.48 -4.12 -7.32
CA ALA A 27 -15.09 -4.49 -7.37
C ALA A 27 -14.37 -3.80 -8.55
N TYR A 28 -13.22 -3.21 -8.28
CA TYR A 28 -12.28 -2.82 -9.32
C TYR A 28 -11.48 -4.04 -9.74
N ARG A 29 -11.11 -4.11 -11.01
CA ARG A 29 -10.30 -5.21 -11.55
C ARG A 29 -8.99 -4.68 -12.07
N ASP A 30 -7.94 -5.45 -11.86
CA ASP A 30 -6.68 -5.22 -12.53
C ASP A 30 -6.83 -5.61 -14.01
N ASN A 31 -6.55 -4.68 -14.90
CA ASN A 31 -6.62 -4.90 -16.34
C ASN A 31 -5.37 -5.62 -16.89
N ARG A 32 -4.33 -5.77 -16.07
CA ARG A 32 -3.13 -6.51 -16.44
C ARG A 32 -3.41 -8.01 -16.29
N LEU A 33 -2.95 -8.79 -17.25
CA LEU A 33 -3.19 -10.23 -17.30
C LEU A 33 -1.88 -11.00 -17.14
N LYS A 34 -1.95 -12.13 -16.46
CA LYS A 34 -0.91 -13.15 -16.45
C LYS A 34 -0.88 -13.86 -17.81
N GLN A 35 0.13 -14.70 -18.03
CA GLN A 35 0.25 -15.47 -19.27
C GLN A 35 -0.92 -16.43 -19.53
N ASP A 36 -1.59 -16.86 -18.47
CA ASP A 36 -2.78 -17.73 -18.53
C ASP A 36 -4.10 -16.98 -18.78
N GLY A 37 -4.04 -15.65 -18.93
CA GLY A 37 -5.22 -14.79 -19.14
C GLY A 37 -5.97 -14.42 -17.86
N THR A 38 -5.51 -14.84 -16.68
CA THR A 38 -6.10 -14.40 -15.40
C THR A 38 -5.58 -13.00 -15.01
N PRO A 39 -6.33 -12.22 -14.22
CA PRO A 39 -5.85 -10.93 -13.69
C PRO A 39 -4.51 -11.09 -12.97
N LEU A 40 -3.63 -10.10 -13.11
CA LEU A 40 -2.34 -10.10 -12.42
C LEU A 40 -2.52 -10.06 -10.90
N ARG A 41 -3.52 -9.29 -10.44
CA ARG A 41 -3.87 -9.15 -9.03
C ARG A 41 -5.29 -9.60 -8.79
N GLU A 42 -5.53 -10.24 -7.66
CA GLU A 42 -6.85 -10.72 -7.28
C GLU A 42 -7.62 -9.70 -6.44
N THR A 43 -8.94 -9.80 -6.52
CA THR A 43 -9.88 -9.02 -5.71
C THR A 43 -10.82 -9.98 -5.03
N ILE A 44 -10.92 -9.89 -3.70
CA ILE A 44 -11.69 -10.80 -2.86
C ILE A 44 -12.83 -10.01 -2.21
N ASP A 45 -14.07 -10.46 -2.41
CA ASP A 45 -15.23 -9.94 -1.68
C ASP A 45 -15.21 -10.51 -0.24
N ILE A 46 -15.17 -9.62 0.74
CA ILE A 46 -15.17 -9.97 2.15
C ILE A 46 -16.42 -9.47 2.88
N SER A 47 -17.49 -9.17 2.15
CA SER A 47 -18.76 -8.69 2.71
C SER A 47 -19.35 -9.65 3.76
N PHE A 48 -19.02 -10.94 3.68
CA PHE A 48 -19.43 -11.93 4.69
C PHE A 48 -18.94 -11.59 6.10
N LEU A 49 -17.86 -10.82 6.24
CA LEU A 49 -17.37 -10.35 7.54
C LEU A 49 -18.31 -9.33 8.21
N ASN A 50 -19.22 -8.73 7.45
CA ASN A 50 -20.18 -7.75 7.98
C ASN A 50 -21.38 -8.41 8.70
N GLY A 51 -21.52 -9.75 8.66
CA GLY A 51 -22.63 -10.48 9.26
C GLY A 51 -24.00 -10.05 8.70
N HIS A 52 -25.05 -10.29 9.46
CA HIS A 52 -26.44 -9.94 9.09
C HIS A 52 -26.78 -8.43 9.15
N LEU A 53 -25.82 -7.57 9.54
CA LEU A 53 -26.04 -6.13 9.62
C LEU A 53 -26.14 -5.45 8.25
N HIS A 54 -25.87 -6.17 7.16
CA HIS A 54 -25.98 -5.66 5.79
C HIS A 54 -27.40 -5.31 5.35
N THR A 55 -28.43 -5.66 6.12
CA THR A 55 -29.85 -5.50 5.73
C THR A 55 -30.49 -4.19 6.18
N ILE A 56 -29.82 -3.33 6.94
CA ILE A 56 -30.44 -2.11 7.44
C ILE A 56 -29.68 -0.86 6.98
N GLY A 57 -30.04 -0.36 5.79
CA GLY A 57 -29.99 1.08 5.50
C GLY A 57 -28.63 1.70 5.18
N ARG A 58 -27.63 0.96 4.74
CA ARG A 58 -26.40 1.54 4.17
C ARG A 58 -26.36 1.28 2.66
N ASN A 59 -25.95 2.32 1.94
CA ASN A 59 -25.64 2.31 0.51
C ASN A 59 -25.08 0.94 0.10
N ASP A 60 -25.41 0.45 -1.11
CA ASP A 60 -25.01 -0.83 -1.71
C ASP A 60 -23.48 -1.03 -1.82
N GLU A 61 -22.73 -0.62 -0.80
CA GLU A 61 -21.26 -0.69 -0.74
C GLU A 61 -20.80 -1.98 -0.07
N VAL A 62 -19.85 -2.62 -0.69
CA VAL A 62 -19.27 -3.92 -0.31
C VAL A 62 -17.80 -3.73 0.03
N ASP A 63 -17.31 -4.47 1.02
CA ASP A 63 -15.91 -4.48 1.39
C ASP A 63 -15.13 -5.48 0.53
N TYR A 64 -14.10 -4.98 -0.13
CA TYR A 64 -13.20 -5.76 -0.97
C TYR A 64 -11.77 -5.71 -0.45
N LEU A 65 -11.08 -6.85 -0.52
CA LEU A 65 -9.63 -6.93 -0.39
C LEU A 65 -9.00 -7.02 -1.78
N TYR A 66 -8.04 -6.18 -2.01
CA TYR A 66 -7.28 -6.10 -3.25
C TYR A 66 -5.83 -6.49 -3.01
N GLU A 67 -5.32 -7.46 -3.74
CA GLU A 67 -3.89 -7.70 -3.81
C GLU A 67 -3.21 -6.50 -4.47
N ALA A 68 -2.15 -6.01 -3.87
CA ALA A 68 -1.39 -4.89 -4.40
C ALA A 68 0.09 -5.03 -4.06
N GLU A 69 0.92 -4.29 -4.78
CA GLU A 69 2.37 -4.28 -4.57
C GLU A 69 2.95 -2.89 -4.78
N ILE A 70 3.95 -2.57 -3.99
CA ILE A 70 4.84 -1.44 -4.20
C ILE A 70 6.22 -2.01 -4.48
N SER A 71 6.78 -1.69 -5.64
CA SER A 71 8.13 -2.10 -6.03
C SER A 71 8.99 -0.89 -6.31
N CYS A 72 10.22 -0.92 -5.84
CA CYS A 72 11.20 0.13 -6.11
C CYS A 72 12.52 -0.50 -6.52
N THR A 73 13.11 0.03 -7.57
CA THR A 73 14.47 -0.31 -8.01
C THR A 73 15.27 0.98 -8.13
N LEU A 74 16.39 1.02 -7.46
CA LEU A 74 17.37 2.08 -7.55
C LEU A 74 18.66 1.49 -8.12
N CYS A 75 19.15 2.01 -9.23
CA CYS A 75 20.35 1.51 -9.90
C CYS A 75 21.25 2.66 -10.32
N GLY A 76 22.55 2.40 -10.36
CA GLY A 76 23.53 3.40 -10.76
C GLY A 76 24.91 2.82 -10.99
N TRP A 77 25.79 3.68 -11.51
CA TRP A 77 27.19 3.39 -11.72
C TRP A 77 28.00 3.67 -10.46
N ASP A 78 27.62 4.75 -9.77
CA ASP A 78 28.27 5.19 -8.54
C ASP A 78 27.28 6.04 -7.72
N HIS A 79 27.78 6.68 -6.67
CA HIS A 79 26.95 7.54 -5.81
C HIS A 79 26.56 8.89 -6.44
N TRP A 80 27.09 9.24 -7.61
CA TRP A 80 26.78 10.47 -8.33
C TRP A 80 25.81 10.27 -9.48
N VAL A 81 25.85 9.09 -10.11
CA VAL A 81 25.06 8.77 -11.31
C VAL A 81 24.18 7.58 -11.04
N TRP A 82 22.93 7.84 -10.65
CA TRP A 82 21.93 6.83 -10.34
C TRP A 82 20.52 7.30 -10.68
N ALA A 83 19.61 6.36 -10.78
CA ALA A 83 18.20 6.60 -11.01
C ALA A 83 17.35 5.67 -10.13
N ALA A 84 16.18 6.14 -9.72
CA ALA A 84 15.19 5.37 -8.98
C ALA A 84 13.90 5.23 -9.78
N TYR A 85 13.34 4.04 -9.78
CA TYR A 85 12.08 3.70 -10.44
C TYR A 85 11.14 3.10 -9.40
N MET A 86 9.87 3.51 -9.40
CA MET A 86 8.87 2.95 -8.52
C MET A 86 7.60 2.61 -9.29
N PHE A 87 7.04 1.45 -8.95
CA PHE A 87 5.77 0.96 -9.44
C PHE A 87 4.86 0.74 -8.23
N VAL A 88 3.69 1.34 -8.26
CA VAL A 88 2.68 1.24 -7.21
C VAL A 88 1.37 0.81 -7.86
N ASP A 89 0.79 -0.27 -7.35
CA ASP A 89 -0.54 -0.68 -7.78
C ASP A 89 -1.59 0.31 -7.26
N THR A 90 -2.37 0.90 -8.15
CA THR A 90 -3.42 1.89 -7.84
C THR A 90 -4.80 1.49 -8.35
N TYR A 91 -4.94 0.30 -8.94
CA TYR A 91 -6.21 -0.15 -9.54
C TYR A 91 -7.35 -0.31 -8.53
N HIS A 92 -6.99 -0.52 -7.27
CA HIS A 92 -7.91 -0.67 -6.14
C HIS A 92 -8.50 0.66 -5.64
N ASP A 93 -7.97 1.79 -6.08
CA ASP A 93 -8.51 3.09 -5.75
C ASP A 93 -9.51 3.55 -6.81
N SER A 94 -10.58 4.20 -6.35
CA SER A 94 -11.52 4.86 -7.26
C SER A 94 -10.79 5.88 -8.15
N PRO A 95 -11.22 6.09 -9.39
CA PRO A 95 -10.68 7.16 -10.22
C PRO A 95 -10.67 8.53 -9.53
N ASP A 96 -11.65 8.77 -8.64
CA ASP A 96 -11.75 10.01 -7.86
C ASP A 96 -10.68 10.11 -6.75
N ASN A 97 -10.13 8.99 -6.31
CA ASN A 97 -9.09 8.92 -5.27
C ASN A 97 -7.67 8.94 -5.84
N ARG A 98 -7.51 9.04 -7.16
CA ARG A 98 -6.20 9.17 -7.80
C ARG A 98 -5.62 10.59 -7.75
N LYS A 99 -6.11 11.41 -6.85
CA LYS A 99 -5.67 12.82 -6.71
C LYS A 99 -4.17 12.97 -6.53
N ASP A 100 -3.55 12.05 -5.79
CA ASP A 100 -2.10 12.09 -5.56
C ASP A 100 -1.32 11.85 -6.86
N VAL A 101 -1.77 10.87 -7.67
CA VAL A 101 -1.15 10.59 -8.98
C VAL A 101 -1.36 11.80 -9.90
N GLN A 102 -2.58 12.34 -9.95
CA GLN A 102 -2.91 13.51 -10.76
C GLN A 102 -2.10 14.74 -10.33
N TYR A 103 -1.91 14.93 -9.02
CA TYR A 103 -1.08 16.01 -8.50
C TYR A 103 0.35 15.94 -9.05
N TYR A 104 0.99 14.77 -9.03
CA TYR A 104 2.35 14.60 -9.55
C TYR A 104 2.40 14.77 -11.08
N GLU A 105 1.38 14.29 -11.82
CA GLU A 105 1.27 14.51 -13.25
C GLU A 105 1.13 16.00 -13.59
N ASP A 106 0.30 16.72 -12.86
CA ASP A 106 0.06 18.14 -13.09
C ASP A 106 1.31 18.98 -12.76
N CYS A 107 2.01 18.65 -11.68
CA CYS A 107 3.31 19.24 -11.34
C CYS A 107 4.34 19.00 -12.46
N TRP A 108 4.45 17.75 -12.92
CA TRP A 108 5.41 17.39 -13.98
C TRP A 108 5.12 18.08 -15.30
N ASN A 109 3.85 18.17 -15.68
CA ASN A 109 3.41 18.80 -16.91
C ASN A 109 3.44 20.34 -16.85
N GLY A 110 3.88 20.92 -15.74
CA GLY A 110 4.01 22.38 -15.58
C GLY A 110 2.69 23.13 -15.62
N LYS A 111 1.55 22.47 -15.40
CA LYS A 111 0.24 23.11 -15.43
C LYS A 111 0.09 24.23 -14.41
N GLU A 112 0.81 24.13 -13.29
CA GLU A 112 0.84 25.16 -12.25
C GLU A 112 2.06 26.10 -12.34
N GLY A 113 2.90 25.95 -13.39
CA GLY A 113 4.05 26.84 -13.64
C GLY A 113 5.25 26.69 -12.70
N ASN A 114 5.16 25.80 -11.70
CA ASN A 114 6.25 25.50 -10.78
C ASN A 114 6.68 24.03 -10.91
N PRO A 115 7.99 23.75 -10.84
CA PRO A 115 8.46 22.37 -10.73
C PRO A 115 7.86 21.74 -9.46
N CYS A 116 7.55 20.45 -9.55
CA CYS A 116 7.03 19.72 -8.39
C CYS A 116 8.02 19.84 -7.22
N PRO A 117 7.68 20.51 -6.11
CA PRO A 117 8.64 20.77 -5.05
C PRO A 117 8.93 19.54 -4.20
N VAL A 118 8.15 18.47 -4.38
CA VAL A 118 8.21 17.26 -3.53
C VAL A 118 8.55 16.02 -4.36
N ASP A 119 9.24 15.10 -3.72
CA ASP A 119 9.62 13.83 -4.32
C ASP A 119 8.47 12.82 -4.22
N PRO A 120 7.91 12.33 -5.34
CA PRO A 120 6.81 11.37 -5.34
C PRO A 120 7.20 9.99 -4.78
N LEU A 121 8.47 9.58 -4.88
CA LEU A 121 8.90 8.29 -4.39
C LEU A 121 8.84 8.22 -2.86
N THR A 122 9.07 9.34 -2.21
CA THR A 122 8.94 9.49 -0.75
C THR A 122 7.53 9.91 -0.32
N ALA A 123 6.53 9.81 -1.20
CA ALA A 123 5.16 10.27 -0.95
C ALA A 123 5.08 11.75 -0.48
N GLY A 124 5.97 12.59 -1.00
CA GLY A 124 6.03 14.01 -0.66
C GLY A 124 6.75 14.35 0.66
N GLU A 125 7.34 13.37 1.35
CA GLU A 125 8.10 13.64 2.58
C GLU A 125 9.46 14.33 2.36
N THR A 126 9.96 14.30 1.12
CA THR A 126 11.24 14.94 0.76
C THR A 126 10.98 16.07 -0.23
N ILE A 127 11.61 17.21 0.01
CA ILE A 127 11.57 18.37 -0.88
C ILE A 127 12.75 18.24 -1.87
N LEU A 128 12.53 18.49 -3.15
CA LEU A 128 13.57 18.35 -4.19
C LEU A 128 14.75 19.30 -3.99
N ASP A 129 14.54 20.47 -3.38
CA ASP A 129 15.61 21.42 -3.06
C ASP A 129 16.62 20.85 -2.05
N ASN A 130 16.20 19.88 -1.24
CA ASN A 130 17.03 19.17 -0.27
C ASN A 130 17.15 17.67 -0.62
N ALA A 131 17.32 17.37 -1.90
CA ALA A 131 17.40 16.00 -2.39
C ALA A 131 18.54 15.22 -1.71
N ILE A 132 18.23 14.00 -1.29
CA ILE A 132 19.21 13.08 -0.71
C ILE A 132 20.15 12.63 -1.82
N GLN A 133 21.42 13.00 -1.73
CA GLN A 133 22.42 12.72 -2.76
C GLN A 133 22.94 11.27 -2.68
N GLN A 134 22.94 10.68 -1.51
CA GLN A 134 23.43 9.32 -1.29
C GLN A 134 22.37 8.29 -1.68
N PRO A 135 22.62 7.41 -2.67
CA PRO A 135 21.60 6.49 -3.17
C PRO A 135 21.10 5.51 -2.11
N ARG A 136 21.96 5.05 -1.19
CA ARG A 136 21.55 4.15 -0.10
C ARG A 136 20.65 4.83 0.92
N GLU A 137 20.96 6.07 1.29
CA GLU A 137 20.14 6.85 2.22
C GLU A 137 18.79 7.16 1.59
N TYR A 138 18.78 7.53 0.31
CA TYR A 138 17.56 7.75 -0.44
C TYR A 138 16.69 6.49 -0.50
N TRP A 139 17.29 5.35 -0.86
CA TRP A 139 16.61 4.06 -0.90
C TRP A 139 15.99 3.69 0.46
N LEU A 140 16.74 3.86 1.56
CA LEU A 140 16.24 3.60 2.91
C LEU A 140 15.10 4.55 3.29
N LYS A 141 15.15 5.81 2.87
CA LYS A 141 14.07 6.77 3.10
C LYS A 141 12.81 6.34 2.36
N VAL A 142 12.92 5.99 1.09
CA VAL A 142 11.81 5.48 0.27
C VAL A 142 11.24 4.21 0.90
N LEU A 143 12.09 3.23 1.23
CA LEU A 143 11.66 1.98 1.87
C LEU A 143 10.87 2.25 3.16
N LYS A 144 11.39 3.12 4.05
CA LYS A 144 10.72 3.48 5.30
C LYS A 144 9.32 4.01 5.05
N VAL A 145 9.17 4.97 4.14
CA VAL A 145 7.88 5.59 3.81
C VAL A 145 6.90 4.53 3.29
N ARG A 146 7.36 3.66 2.38
CA ARG A 146 6.50 2.64 1.76
C ARG A 146 6.13 1.52 2.72
N VAL A 147 7.02 1.10 3.60
CA VAL A 147 6.70 0.16 4.68
C VAL A 147 5.61 0.74 5.59
N LEU A 148 5.69 2.01 5.95
CA LEU A 148 4.64 2.64 6.76
C LEU A 148 3.29 2.67 6.05
N GLN A 149 3.24 2.93 4.74
CA GLN A 149 2.00 2.83 3.95
C GLN A 149 1.42 1.41 3.99
N VAL A 150 2.24 0.39 3.76
CA VAL A 150 1.84 -1.01 3.81
C VAL A 150 1.32 -1.38 5.20
N LEU A 151 1.98 -0.94 6.27
CA LEU A 151 1.53 -1.18 7.66
C LEU A 151 0.17 -0.53 7.93
N GLN A 152 -0.10 0.66 7.39
CA GLN A 152 -1.40 1.31 7.49
C GLN A 152 -2.50 0.50 6.80
N GLU A 153 -2.23 -0.06 5.62
CA GLU A 153 -3.20 -0.92 4.94
C GLU A 153 -3.45 -2.21 5.73
N TRP A 154 -2.41 -2.86 6.23
CA TRP A 154 -2.55 -4.03 7.10
C TRP A 154 -3.32 -3.73 8.38
N TYR A 155 -3.11 -2.56 8.98
CA TYR A 155 -3.88 -2.14 10.16
C TYR A 155 -5.38 -2.06 9.88
N LYS A 156 -5.78 -1.55 8.71
CA LYS A 156 -7.21 -1.52 8.29
C LYS A 156 -7.79 -2.92 8.20
N VAL A 157 -7.05 -3.87 7.58
CA VAL A 157 -7.48 -5.26 7.44
C VAL A 157 -7.65 -5.92 8.81
N VAL A 158 -6.65 -5.80 9.69
CA VAL A 158 -6.68 -6.38 11.04
C VAL A 158 -7.83 -5.78 11.86
N THR A 159 -8.06 -4.47 11.76
CA THR A 159 -9.17 -3.80 12.45
C THR A 159 -10.50 -4.35 11.97
N LYS A 160 -10.69 -4.51 10.66
CA LYS A 160 -11.92 -5.09 10.08
C LYS A 160 -12.18 -6.52 10.58
N VAL A 161 -11.17 -7.36 10.58
CA VAL A 161 -11.27 -8.73 11.09
C VAL A 161 -11.61 -8.75 12.58
N LYS A 162 -10.95 -7.89 13.37
CA LYS A 162 -11.23 -7.76 14.82
C LYS A 162 -12.67 -7.33 15.08
N GLU A 163 -13.18 -6.35 14.35
CA GLU A 163 -14.57 -5.91 14.45
C GLU A 163 -15.55 -7.05 14.12
N SER A 164 -15.29 -7.78 13.03
CA SER A 164 -16.09 -8.94 12.64
C SER A 164 -16.13 -10.00 13.72
N ILE A 165 -14.97 -10.40 14.25
CA ILE A 165 -14.91 -11.38 15.36
C ILE A 165 -15.69 -10.87 16.57
N GLY A 166 -15.55 -9.59 16.92
CA GLY A 166 -16.30 -8.97 18.02
C GLY A 166 -17.81 -9.11 17.86
N HIS A 167 -18.32 -8.92 16.66
CA HIS A 167 -19.74 -9.13 16.36
C HIS A 167 -20.16 -10.60 16.51
N TYR A 168 -19.39 -11.55 16.00
CA TYR A 168 -19.69 -12.99 16.17
C TYR A 168 -19.70 -13.42 17.64
N VAL A 169 -18.72 -12.98 18.41
CA VAL A 169 -18.63 -13.33 19.85
C VAL A 169 -19.75 -12.71 20.69
N SER A 170 -20.20 -11.49 20.34
CA SER A 170 -21.29 -10.83 21.04
C SER A 170 -22.69 -11.42 20.75
N TRP A 171 -22.84 -12.15 19.64
CA TRP A 171 -24.12 -12.73 19.19
C TRP A 171 -24.42 -14.11 19.79
N ASP A 172 -23.42 -14.79 20.35
CA ASP A 172 -23.59 -16.13 20.93
C ASP A 172 -23.20 -16.16 22.42
N PRO A 173 -24.07 -15.64 23.32
CA PRO A 173 -23.79 -15.62 24.75
C PRO A 173 -23.80 -16.97 25.39
N PHE A 174 -24.21 -18.07 24.70
CA PHE A 174 -24.43 -19.38 25.29
C PHE A 174 -23.37 -20.43 24.92
N THR A 175 -22.47 -20.19 23.97
CA THR A 175 -21.61 -21.26 23.45
C THR A 175 -20.17 -21.24 23.94
N PHE A 176 -19.67 -20.20 24.61
CA PHE A 176 -18.27 -20.18 25.09
C PHE A 176 -18.08 -19.64 26.52
N PRO A 177 -17.76 -20.53 27.51
CA PRO A 177 -17.33 -20.08 28.82
C PRO A 177 -15.94 -19.43 28.88
N PHE A 178 -15.31 -19.17 27.73
CA PHE A 178 -13.94 -18.60 27.59
C PHE A 178 -13.87 -17.07 27.39
N HIS A 179 -14.99 -16.38 27.55
CA HIS A 179 -15.07 -14.93 27.27
C HIS A 179 -14.09 -14.10 28.12
N SER A 180 -13.81 -14.48 29.35
CA SER A 180 -12.90 -13.77 30.24
C SER A 180 -11.41 -13.92 29.85
N SER A 181 -11.03 -15.10 29.33
CA SER A 181 -9.65 -15.41 28.99
C SER A 181 -9.17 -14.73 27.69
N ILE A 182 -10.05 -14.63 26.68
CA ILE A 182 -9.71 -13.97 25.40
C ILE A 182 -9.59 -12.46 25.58
N LEU A 183 -10.49 -11.83 26.34
CA LEU A 183 -10.40 -10.41 26.66
C LEU A 183 -9.15 -10.07 27.51
N SER A 184 -8.75 -10.98 28.42
CA SER A 184 -7.51 -10.83 29.18
C SER A 184 -6.26 -10.93 28.29
N ILE A 185 -6.25 -11.83 27.31
CA ILE A 185 -5.14 -11.99 26.35
C ILE A 185 -5.06 -10.77 25.43
N MET A 186 -6.20 -10.26 24.96
CA MET A 186 -6.24 -9.05 24.11
C MET A 186 -5.86 -7.78 24.87
N ALA A 187 -6.18 -7.68 26.17
CA ALA A 187 -5.75 -6.56 27.02
C ALA A 187 -4.25 -6.61 27.36
N SER A 188 -3.63 -7.79 27.32
CA SER A 188 -2.18 -7.97 27.55
C SER A 188 -1.33 -7.73 26.29
N LEU A 189 -1.96 -7.70 25.12
CA LEU A 189 -1.34 -7.31 23.86
C LEU A 189 -1.54 -5.82 23.62
N HIS A 190 -1.05 -4.99 24.56
CA HIS A 190 -0.85 -3.56 24.32
C HIS A 190 0.20 -3.40 23.21
N ILE A 191 -0.26 -3.41 21.95
CA ILE A 191 0.45 -2.92 20.78
C ILE A 191 -0.28 -1.68 20.27
#